data_cf3ddb38dd65815767cdef01549ec1d2
#
_entry.id   cf3ddb38dd65815767cdef01549ec1d2
#
_cell.length_a   1.000
_cell.length_b   1.000
_cell.length_c   1.000
_cell.angle_alpha   90.00
_cell.angle_beta   90.00
_cell.angle_gamma   90.00
#
_symmetry.space_group_name_H-M   'P 1'
#
loop_
_entity.id
_entity.type
_entity.pdbx_description
1 polymer ?
#
loop_
_entity_poly.entity_id
_entity_poly.type
_entity_poly.pdbx_seq_one_letter_code
_entity_poly.pdbx_strand_id
1 'polypeptide(L)'
;MSTLVLIDTSYWIEFFNRPETESAERVRELIRGDLAAITGVVLSELLQGARTEKEYLNLDSALTATAWLEAGRGVYARAGELGFGLRRRGVTVPITDCVIAAAAESVGAGILTLDQHFAYLRQEINVELQ
;
A
#
# COMPACT_ATOMS: atom_id res chain seq x y z
N MET A 1 16.05 10.14 10.51
CA MET A 1 15.84 8.81 9.93
C MET A 1 14.77 8.86 8.88
N SER A 2 15.07 8.31 7.73
CA SER A 2 14.06 8.22 6.66
C SER A 2 13.08 7.11 6.99
N THR A 3 11.80 7.40 6.80
CA THR A 3 10.73 6.46 7.05
C THR A 3 10.27 5.87 5.72
N LEU A 4 10.13 4.55 5.67
CA LEU A 4 9.57 3.90 4.51
C LEU A 4 8.14 4.37 4.28
N VAL A 5 7.74 4.44 3.02
CA VAL A 5 6.37 4.76 2.64
C VAL A 5 5.80 3.57 1.88
N LEU A 6 4.76 2.99 2.44
CA LEU A 6 4.03 1.90 1.80
C LEU A 6 3.11 2.49 0.76
N ILE A 7 3.36 2.16 -0.49
CA ILE A 7 2.59 2.70 -1.62
C ILE A 7 1.44 1.76 -1.92
N ASP A 8 0.22 2.28 -1.82
CA ASP A 8 -0.99 1.53 -2.12
C ASP A 8 -1.17 1.34 -3.63
N THR A 9 -1.95 0.34 -3.98
CA THR A 9 -2.25 -0.04 -5.36
C THR A 9 -2.67 1.16 -6.22
N SER A 10 -3.48 2.07 -5.68
CA SER A 10 -3.99 3.24 -6.40
C SER A 10 -2.87 4.12 -6.99
N TYR A 11 -1.83 4.37 -6.20
CA TYR A 11 -0.69 5.16 -6.68
C TYR A 11 0.18 4.40 -7.66
N TRP A 12 0.37 3.09 -7.45
CA TRP A 12 1.12 2.27 -8.41
C TRP A 12 0.44 2.25 -9.77
N ILE A 13 -0.90 2.16 -9.80
CA ILE A 13 -1.66 2.19 -11.05
C ILE A 13 -1.41 3.51 -11.79
N GLU A 14 -1.45 4.64 -11.07
CA GLU A 14 -1.14 5.95 -11.66
C GLU A 14 0.29 5.99 -12.20
N PHE A 15 1.24 5.44 -11.44
CA PHE A 15 2.64 5.42 -11.84
C PHE A 15 2.85 4.66 -13.17
N PHE A 16 2.22 3.50 -13.32
CA PHE A 16 2.40 2.70 -14.51
C PHE A 16 1.57 3.17 -15.70
N ASN A 17 0.36 3.68 -15.47
CA ASN A 17 -0.57 4.04 -16.53
C ASN A 17 -0.52 5.50 -16.93
N ARG A 18 -0.15 6.39 -16.02
CA ARG A 18 -0.14 7.83 -16.24
C ARG A 18 1.16 8.45 -15.72
N PRO A 19 2.29 8.17 -16.38
CA PRO A 19 3.60 8.59 -15.88
C PRO A 19 3.82 10.10 -15.84
N GLU A 20 2.97 10.88 -16.52
CA GLU A 20 3.05 12.33 -16.56
C GLU A 20 2.40 13.04 -15.36
N THR A 21 1.71 12.31 -14.50
CA THR A 21 0.97 12.90 -13.38
C THR A 21 1.85 13.21 -12.19
N GLU A 22 1.37 14.10 -11.31
CA GLU A 22 2.04 14.39 -10.04
C GLU A 22 2.09 13.14 -9.15
N SER A 23 1.05 12.33 -9.20
CA SER A 23 1.01 11.06 -8.45
C SER A 23 2.16 10.14 -8.86
N ALA A 24 2.39 10.02 -10.17
CA ALA A 24 3.50 9.22 -10.69
C ALA A 24 4.85 9.80 -10.26
N GLU A 25 5.01 11.12 -10.30
CA GLU A 25 6.26 11.76 -9.87
C GLU A 25 6.52 11.50 -8.38
N ARG A 26 5.48 11.51 -7.57
CA ARG A 26 5.60 11.21 -6.15
C ARG A 26 6.19 9.81 -5.93
N VAL A 27 5.71 8.84 -6.69
CA VAL A 27 6.22 7.46 -6.62
C VAL A 27 7.68 7.41 -7.06
N ARG A 28 8.03 8.10 -8.15
CA ARG A 28 9.41 8.14 -8.64
C ARG A 28 10.36 8.71 -7.58
N GLU A 29 9.96 9.77 -6.89
CA GLU A 29 10.76 10.37 -5.83
C GLU A 29 11.03 9.38 -4.71
N LEU A 30 10.00 8.62 -4.31
CA LEU A 30 10.15 7.62 -3.26
C LEU A 30 11.08 6.49 -3.70
N ILE A 31 10.99 6.06 -4.95
CA ILE A 31 11.88 5.02 -5.50
C ILE A 31 13.32 5.51 -5.50
N ARG A 32 13.55 6.75 -5.99
CA ARG A 32 14.90 7.33 -6.04
C ARG A 32 15.52 7.46 -4.65
N GLY A 33 14.71 7.71 -3.64
CA GLY A 33 15.18 7.87 -2.27
C GLY A 33 15.25 6.54 -1.50
N ASP A 34 14.98 5.41 -2.13
CA ASP A 34 14.92 4.09 -1.49
C ASP A 34 13.92 4.05 -0.33
N LEU A 35 12.84 4.79 -0.46
CA LEU A 35 11.80 4.87 0.57
C LEU A 35 10.51 4.13 0.18
N ALA A 36 10.39 3.72 -1.08
CA ALA A 36 9.20 3.00 -1.55
C ALA A 36 9.15 1.58 -1.00
N ALA A 37 8.00 1.19 -0.46
CA ALA A 37 7.79 -0.13 0.09
C ALA A 37 6.51 -0.76 -0.45
N ILE A 38 6.45 -2.09 -0.47
CA ILE A 38 5.30 -2.84 -0.95
C ILE A 38 5.01 -4.02 -0.03
N THR A 39 3.72 -4.35 0.11
CA THR A 39 3.27 -5.57 0.78
C THR A 39 2.85 -6.62 -0.24
N GLY A 40 2.76 -7.87 0.21
CA GLY A 40 2.30 -8.97 -0.65
C GLY A 40 0.92 -8.75 -1.22
N VAL A 41 0.01 -8.15 -0.46
CA VAL A 41 -1.35 -7.85 -0.92
C VAL A 41 -1.32 -6.91 -2.12
N VAL A 42 -0.55 -5.83 -2.05
CA VAL A 42 -0.43 -4.86 -3.14
C VAL A 42 0.22 -5.50 -4.36
N LEU A 43 1.29 -6.28 -4.15
CA LEU A 43 1.96 -7.01 -5.24
C LEU A 43 0.96 -7.90 -5.97
N SER A 44 0.18 -8.68 -5.22
CA SER A 44 -0.80 -9.60 -5.81
C SER A 44 -1.87 -8.86 -6.62
N GLU A 45 -2.38 -7.76 -6.09
CA GLU A 45 -3.39 -6.97 -6.79
C GLU A 45 -2.86 -6.39 -8.10
N LEU A 46 -1.63 -5.88 -8.09
CA LEU A 46 -1.03 -5.30 -9.29
C LEU A 46 -0.76 -6.36 -10.35
N LEU A 47 -0.18 -7.49 -9.96
CA LEU A 47 0.13 -8.57 -10.90
C LEU A 47 -1.15 -9.17 -11.50
N GLN A 48 -2.17 -9.36 -10.67
CA GLN A 48 -3.46 -9.88 -11.14
C GLN A 48 -4.08 -8.96 -12.19
N GLY A 49 -3.86 -7.65 -12.07
CA GLY A 49 -4.41 -6.66 -12.99
C GLY A 49 -3.69 -6.54 -14.32
N ALA A 50 -2.58 -7.23 -14.52
CA ALA A 50 -1.85 -7.18 -15.78
C ALA A 50 -2.69 -7.78 -16.91
N ARG A 51 -2.67 -7.13 -18.08
CA ARG A 51 -3.49 -7.54 -19.23
C ARG A 51 -2.75 -8.41 -20.23
N THR A 52 -1.42 -8.38 -20.20
CA THR A 52 -0.56 -9.17 -21.08
C THR A 52 0.56 -9.77 -20.28
N GLU A 53 1.19 -10.82 -20.82
CA GLU A 53 2.36 -11.43 -20.18
C GLU A 53 3.52 -10.43 -20.08
N LYS A 54 3.71 -9.62 -21.11
CA LYS A 54 4.74 -8.60 -21.11
C LYS A 54 4.53 -7.59 -19.98
N GLU A 55 3.29 -7.13 -19.81
CA GLU A 55 2.93 -6.20 -18.73
C GLU A 55 3.18 -6.84 -17.37
N TYR A 56 2.80 -8.10 -17.20
CA TYR A 56 3.03 -8.87 -15.98
C TYR A 56 4.53 -8.91 -15.63
N LEU A 57 5.36 -9.27 -16.59
CA LEU A 57 6.81 -9.36 -16.37
C LEU A 57 7.44 -8.01 -16.06
N ASN A 58 6.97 -6.95 -16.71
CA ASN A 58 7.46 -5.60 -16.44
C ASN A 58 7.08 -5.14 -15.03
N LEU A 59 5.86 -5.41 -14.61
CA LEU A 59 5.40 -5.08 -13.26
C LEU A 59 6.21 -5.84 -12.21
N ASP A 60 6.35 -7.13 -12.38
CA ASP A 60 7.09 -7.97 -11.44
C ASP A 60 8.54 -7.50 -11.29
N SER A 61 9.18 -7.21 -12.40
CA SER A 61 10.56 -6.72 -12.42
C SER A 61 10.69 -5.37 -11.69
N ALA A 62 9.80 -4.43 -11.99
CA ALA A 62 9.83 -3.10 -11.39
C ALA A 62 9.57 -3.16 -9.87
N LEU A 63 8.61 -3.97 -9.46
CA LEU A 63 8.21 -4.05 -8.04
C LEU A 63 9.21 -4.81 -7.19
N THR A 64 10.02 -5.68 -7.79
CA THR A 64 11.08 -6.40 -7.07
C THR A 64 12.12 -5.45 -6.47
N ALA A 65 12.27 -4.25 -7.05
CA ALA A 65 13.24 -3.26 -6.59
C ALA A 65 12.78 -2.47 -5.36
N THR A 66 11.54 -2.61 -4.95
CA THR A 66 11.01 -1.89 -3.78
C THR A 66 11.28 -2.67 -2.48
N ALA A 67 11.28 -1.95 -1.35
CA ALA A 67 11.40 -2.59 -0.05
C ALA A 67 10.18 -3.46 0.23
N TRP A 68 10.42 -4.66 0.76
CA TRP A 68 9.35 -5.60 1.06
C TRP A 68 8.93 -5.47 2.52
N LEU A 69 7.63 -5.23 2.77
CA LEU A 69 7.08 -5.23 4.12
C LEU A 69 6.39 -6.57 4.37
N GLU A 70 6.94 -7.34 5.29
CA GLU A 70 6.40 -8.64 5.65
C GLU A 70 5.09 -8.50 6.42
N ALA A 71 4.14 -9.42 6.18
CA ALA A 71 2.88 -9.48 6.91
C ALA A 71 2.72 -10.87 7.51
N GLY A 72 3.13 -11.02 8.76
CA GLY A 72 2.97 -12.25 9.50
C GLY A 72 1.64 -12.30 10.25
N ARG A 73 1.49 -13.30 11.12
CA ARG A 73 0.26 -13.53 11.88
C ARG A 73 -0.20 -12.28 12.63
N GLY A 74 0.71 -11.56 13.28
CA GLY A 74 0.35 -10.37 14.05
C GLY A 74 -0.27 -9.26 13.21
N VAL A 75 0.26 -9.06 12.00
CA VAL A 75 -0.28 -8.06 11.08
C VAL A 75 -1.69 -8.44 10.63
N TYR A 76 -1.91 -9.71 10.28
CA TYR A 76 -3.23 -10.17 9.86
C TYR A 76 -4.25 -10.10 11.00
N ALA A 77 -3.84 -10.45 12.22
CA ALA A 77 -4.69 -10.31 13.38
C ALA A 77 -5.08 -8.85 13.64
N ARG A 78 -4.11 -7.94 13.51
CA ARG A 78 -4.36 -6.50 13.66
C ARG A 78 -5.30 -5.99 12.58
N ALA A 79 -5.13 -6.45 11.34
CA ALA A 79 -6.02 -6.09 10.23
C ALA A 79 -7.46 -6.50 10.51
N GLY A 80 -7.65 -7.72 11.03
CA GLY A 80 -8.97 -8.20 11.42
C GLY A 80 -9.60 -7.37 12.54
N GLU A 81 -8.80 -7.00 13.53
CA GLU A 81 -9.24 -6.14 14.63
C GLU A 81 -9.69 -4.78 14.12
N LEU A 82 -8.93 -4.17 13.20
CA LEU A 82 -9.28 -2.88 12.62
C LEU A 82 -10.61 -2.96 11.87
N GLY A 83 -10.77 -3.96 11.02
CA GLY A 83 -12.01 -4.15 10.26
C GLY A 83 -13.20 -4.42 11.15
N PHE A 84 -13.03 -5.23 12.18
CA PHE A 84 -14.06 -5.52 13.16
C PHE A 84 -14.50 -4.25 13.89
N GLY A 85 -13.55 -3.47 14.40
CA GLY A 85 -13.85 -2.24 15.12
C GLY A 85 -14.58 -1.20 14.29
N LEU A 86 -14.16 -1.03 13.03
CA LEU A 86 -14.80 -0.10 12.12
C LEU A 86 -16.22 -0.54 11.77
N ARG A 87 -16.42 -1.83 11.49
CA ARG A 87 -17.75 -2.37 11.18
C ARG A 87 -18.73 -2.14 12.32
N ARG A 88 -18.28 -2.27 13.54
CA ARG A 88 -19.12 -2.01 14.73
C ARG A 88 -19.59 -0.56 14.78
N ARG A 89 -18.88 0.36 14.13
CA ARG A 89 -19.26 1.77 14.05
C ARG A 89 -19.94 2.11 12.72
N GLY A 90 -20.33 1.08 11.96
CA GLY A 90 -21.06 1.25 10.71
C GLY A 90 -20.18 1.55 9.50
N VAL A 91 -18.86 1.35 9.61
CA VAL A 91 -17.93 1.60 8.51
C VAL A 91 -17.35 0.28 8.02
N THR A 92 -17.54 -0.01 6.74
CA THR A 92 -16.96 -1.19 6.11
C THR A 92 -15.76 -0.79 5.26
N VAL A 93 -14.58 -1.32 5.62
CA VAL A 93 -13.35 -1.09 4.88
C VAL A 93 -12.86 -2.45 4.36
N PRO A 94 -12.44 -2.54 3.09
CA PRO A 94 -11.92 -3.80 2.55
C PRO A 94 -10.79 -4.34 3.40
N ILE A 95 -10.77 -5.67 3.59
CA ILE A 95 -9.74 -6.30 4.43
C ILE A 95 -8.33 -6.06 3.90
N THR A 96 -8.18 -5.94 2.57
CA THR A 96 -6.87 -5.64 1.97
C THR A 96 -6.34 -4.29 2.45
N ASP A 97 -7.19 -3.29 2.57
CA ASP A 97 -6.79 -1.98 3.09
C ASP A 97 -6.41 -2.06 4.57
N CYS A 98 -7.12 -2.89 5.34
CA CYS A 98 -6.79 -3.12 6.74
C CYS A 98 -5.41 -3.79 6.88
N VAL A 99 -5.08 -4.72 5.99
CA VAL A 99 -3.77 -5.39 5.99
C VAL A 99 -2.67 -4.38 5.67
N ILE A 100 -2.88 -3.53 4.68
CA ILE A 100 -1.91 -2.48 4.31
C ILE A 100 -1.66 -1.56 5.51
N ALA A 101 -2.73 -1.09 6.14
CA ALA A 101 -2.63 -0.20 7.29
C ALA A 101 -1.90 -0.87 8.46
N ALA A 102 -2.24 -2.12 8.78
CA ALA A 102 -1.60 -2.87 9.86
C ALA A 102 -0.12 -3.12 9.56
N ALA A 103 0.23 -3.42 8.32
CA ALA A 103 1.62 -3.62 7.93
C ALA A 103 2.44 -2.34 8.10
N ALA A 104 1.90 -1.20 7.67
CA ALA A 104 2.55 0.09 7.84
C ALA A 104 2.73 0.41 9.33
N GLU A 105 1.70 0.22 10.14
CA GLU A 105 1.75 0.44 11.57
C GLU A 105 2.88 -0.37 12.23
N SER A 106 3.01 -1.62 11.82
CA SER A 106 3.96 -2.55 12.44
C SER A 106 5.42 -2.12 12.33
N VAL A 107 5.75 -1.32 11.33
CA VAL A 107 7.14 -0.87 11.09
C VAL A 107 7.27 0.66 11.12
N GLY A 108 6.23 1.36 11.47
CA GLY A 108 6.25 2.83 11.50
C GLY A 108 6.35 3.48 10.13
N ALA A 109 5.85 2.80 9.08
CA ALA A 109 5.88 3.35 7.73
C ALA A 109 4.70 4.30 7.49
N GLY A 110 4.88 5.27 6.59
CA GLY A 110 3.77 6.06 6.08
C GLY A 110 3.02 5.31 5.00
N ILE A 111 1.87 5.84 4.60
CA ILE A 111 1.06 5.25 3.53
C ILE A 111 0.79 6.31 2.47
N LEU A 112 1.05 5.99 1.21
CA LEU A 112 0.70 6.82 0.06
C LEU A 112 -0.48 6.18 -0.66
N THR A 113 -1.64 6.83 -0.63
CA THR A 113 -2.87 6.28 -1.18
C THR A 113 -3.78 7.37 -1.72
N LEU A 114 -4.59 7.03 -2.73
CA LEU A 114 -5.70 7.84 -3.22
C LEU A 114 -7.04 7.37 -2.66
N ASP A 115 -7.03 6.26 -1.92
CA ASP A 115 -8.25 5.62 -1.43
C ASP A 115 -8.71 6.27 -0.13
N GLN A 116 -9.96 6.74 -0.12
CA GLN A 116 -10.56 7.41 1.02
C GLN A 116 -10.77 6.50 2.24
N HIS A 117 -10.77 5.19 2.05
CA HIS A 117 -10.89 4.24 3.16
C HIS A 117 -9.81 4.42 4.20
N PHE A 118 -8.62 4.86 3.79
CA PHE A 118 -7.51 5.05 4.72
C PHE A 118 -7.72 6.20 5.69
N ALA A 119 -8.61 7.14 5.38
CA ALA A 119 -8.97 8.19 6.32
C ALA A 119 -9.67 7.60 7.57
N TYR A 120 -10.48 6.56 7.40
CA TYR A 120 -11.10 5.86 8.52
C TYR A 120 -10.07 5.06 9.32
N LEU A 121 -9.18 4.37 8.63
CA LEU A 121 -8.14 3.57 9.28
C LEU A 121 -7.18 4.44 10.07
N ARG A 122 -6.84 5.61 9.56
CA ARG A 122 -5.94 6.54 10.24
C ARG A 122 -6.45 6.95 11.63
N GLN A 123 -7.76 6.97 11.83
CA GLN A 123 -8.36 7.31 13.12
C GLN A 123 -8.13 6.21 14.16
N GLU A 124 -7.85 5.00 13.71
CA GLU A 124 -7.71 3.82 14.58
C GLU A 124 -6.26 3.45 14.85
N ILE A 125 -5.34 3.90 14.01
CA ILE A 125 -3.94 3.52 14.11
C ILE A 125 -3.05 4.75 13.94
N ASN A 126 -1.81 4.59 14.38
CA ASN A 126 -0.82 5.65 14.25
C ASN A 126 -0.01 5.45 12.96
N VAL A 127 -0.57 5.88 11.85
CA VAL A 127 0.14 5.92 10.57
C VAL A 127 -0.01 7.30 9.97
N GLU A 128 0.98 7.71 9.20
CA GLU A 128 0.98 8.98 8.52
C GLU A 128 0.55 8.78 7.06
N LEU A 129 -0.49 9.51 6.63
CA LEU A 129 -0.89 9.51 5.23
C LEU A 129 -0.10 10.60 4.50
N GLN A 130 0.49 10.22 3.40
CA GLN A 130 1.33 11.10 2.60
C GLN A 130 0.54 11.90 1.57
#